data_81eccfcdba27227d74465aabab64897c
#
_entry.id   81eccfcdba27227d74465aabab64897c
#
_cell.length_a   1.000
_cell.length_b   1.000
_cell.length_c   1.000
_cell.angle_alpha   90.00
_cell.angle_beta   90.00
_cell.angle_gamma   90.00
#
_symmetry.space_group_name_H-M   'P 1'
#
loop_
_entity.id
_entity.type
_entity.pdbx_description
1 polymer ?
#
loop_
_entity_poly.entity_id
_entity_poly.type
_entity_poly.pdbx_seq_one_letter_code
_entity_poly.pdbx_strand_id
1 'polypeptide(L)'
;MRHLQLFFVLCCVAMISCQRDPMLYLHEDGKDATMDLPNIDVELQAIWNYQLEYDVTYDWKAEWKYKWDATDVELFGKLGYTEPDAFEIRRYYTGFTPNGPHDAPYKHTITGRDLTANYDYGYWDILAWNYIDPPDGIQSIRIDESTSYDEVTANTGETMMSAPHYSTRFSHSFYQPEELFAGYESAIEINKNLDGFDFDADRNVWVKKLDMKLQPMTYIYLVQVILRHNNRNGRIITSIDGNANLSGMARSVTLNTGVTGSDAITVNFSMRMKKDLALQDGTQVDIIGGKVLTFGIPKVNPSRLDTRAYKESLKQVGTADLNNRHYFDLSMQFNNGKDSTFVFDVTDQVRKLFRGGVITIDLDMDTIPVPNRPGGSGFDAVVKDFEEKQWEFDM
;
A
#
# COMPACT_ATOMS: atom_id res chain seq x y z
N MET A 1 -40.19 -22.10 56.46
CA MET A 1 -40.04 -20.63 56.52
C MET A 1 -38.64 -20.16 56.94
N ARG A 2 -37.97 -20.77 57.92
CA ARG A 2 -36.64 -20.36 58.36
C ARG A 2 -35.54 -20.44 57.29
N HIS A 3 -35.56 -21.44 56.40
CA HIS A 3 -34.57 -21.59 55.32
C HIS A 3 -34.78 -20.60 54.20
N LEU A 4 -36.00 -20.15 53.93
CA LEU A 4 -36.30 -19.15 52.92
C LEU A 4 -35.84 -17.75 53.34
N GLN A 5 -35.93 -17.42 54.62
CA GLN A 5 -35.44 -16.17 55.15
C GLN A 5 -33.90 -16.12 55.16
N LEU A 6 -33.23 -17.25 55.45
CA LEU A 6 -31.77 -17.32 55.37
C LEU A 6 -31.26 -17.14 53.96
N PHE A 7 -31.95 -17.70 52.94
CA PHE A 7 -31.60 -17.55 51.54
C PHE A 7 -31.76 -16.12 51.06
N PHE A 8 -32.83 -15.43 51.50
CA PHE A 8 -33.09 -14.06 51.16
C PHE A 8 -32.04 -13.09 51.76
N VAL A 9 -31.60 -13.32 52.99
CA VAL A 9 -30.53 -12.55 53.63
C VAL A 9 -29.19 -12.80 52.96
N LEU A 10 -28.89 -14.03 52.53
CA LEU A 10 -27.68 -14.37 51.80
C LEU A 10 -27.63 -13.70 50.39
N CYS A 11 -28.76 -13.66 49.70
CA CYS A 11 -28.87 -12.96 48.43
C CYS A 11 -28.72 -11.44 48.57
N CYS A 12 -29.28 -10.84 49.62
CA CYS A 12 -29.13 -9.41 49.89
C CYS A 12 -27.69 -9.05 50.26
N VAL A 13 -26.97 -9.88 51.01
CA VAL A 13 -25.54 -9.67 51.32
C VAL A 13 -24.68 -9.84 50.09
N ALA A 14 -24.99 -10.78 49.19
CA ALA A 14 -24.30 -10.96 47.92
C ALA A 14 -24.51 -9.77 46.97
N MET A 15 -25.71 -9.16 46.95
CA MET A 15 -25.96 -7.99 46.11
C MET A 15 -25.29 -6.71 46.63
N ILE A 16 -25.09 -6.61 47.93
CA ILE A 16 -24.31 -5.46 48.53
C ILE A 16 -22.83 -5.61 48.27
N SER A 17 -22.32 -6.85 48.11
CA SER A 17 -20.92 -7.13 47.76
C SER A 17 -20.58 -6.80 46.31
N CYS A 18 -21.55 -6.72 45.41
CA CYS A 18 -21.37 -6.37 44.00
C CYS A 18 -21.42 -4.83 43.74
N GLN A 19 -21.72 -4.04 44.76
CA GLN A 19 -21.73 -2.57 44.65
C GLN A 19 -20.52 -1.93 45.37
N ARG A 20 -19.42 -2.60 45.46
CA ARG A 20 -18.16 -1.86 45.65
C ARG A 20 -17.80 -1.28 44.32
N ASP A 21 -18.12 -0.01 44.13
CA ASP A 21 -17.39 0.82 43.18
C ASP A 21 -15.89 0.52 43.38
N PRO A 22 -15.13 0.25 42.30
CA PRO A 22 -13.69 0.19 42.44
C PRO A 22 -13.31 1.42 43.21
N MET A 23 -12.56 1.27 44.33
CA MET A 23 -12.06 2.42 45.04
C MET A 23 -11.28 3.24 44.03
N LEU A 24 -11.89 4.32 43.56
CA LEU A 24 -11.14 5.43 43.02
C LEU A 24 -10.08 5.72 44.07
N TYR A 25 -8.83 5.60 43.68
CA TYR A 25 -7.71 5.98 44.52
C TYR A 25 -7.89 7.48 44.78
N LEU A 26 -8.58 7.80 45.86
CA LEU A 26 -8.51 9.11 46.46
C LEU A 26 -7.06 9.27 46.93
N HIS A 27 -6.34 10.21 46.39
CA HIS A 27 -5.11 10.66 46.96
C HIS A 27 -5.36 10.94 48.44
N GLU A 28 -4.41 10.58 49.34
CA GLU A 28 -4.50 10.76 50.78
C GLU A 28 -4.84 12.21 51.19
N ASP A 29 -4.75 13.16 50.28
CA ASP A 29 -5.01 14.59 50.49
C ASP A 29 -6.42 15.05 50.05
N GLY A 30 -7.31 14.15 49.62
CA GLY A 30 -8.68 14.47 49.24
C GLY A 30 -8.83 15.35 48.01
N LYS A 31 -7.78 15.50 47.23
CA LYS A 31 -7.81 16.13 45.90
C LYS A 31 -8.19 15.13 44.84
N ASP A 32 -9.14 15.50 44.00
CA ASP A 32 -9.51 14.72 42.83
C ASP A 32 -8.26 14.46 42.00
N ALA A 33 -7.93 13.21 41.77
CA ALA A 33 -6.78 12.79 40.96
C ALA A 33 -6.82 13.32 39.51
N THR A 34 -7.95 13.86 39.11
CA THR A 34 -8.14 14.49 37.80
C THR A 34 -7.68 15.95 37.71
N MET A 35 -7.36 16.58 38.84
CA MET A 35 -7.01 18.01 38.83
C MET A 35 -5.53 18.33 38.66
N ASP A 36 -4.65 17.38 38.84
CA ASP A 36 -3.19 17.58 38.75
C ASP A 36 -2.52 16.69 37.69
N LEU A 37 -3.25 16.21 36.67
CA LEU A 37 -2.64 15.55 35.56
C LEU A 37 -1.85 16.56 34.73
N PRO A 38 -0.52 16.44 34.60
CA PRO A 38 0.23 17.31 33.74
C PRO A 38 -0.27 17.13 32.29
N ASN A 39 -0.42 18.23 31.59
CA ASN A 39 -0.60 18.15 30.13
C ASN A 39 0.65 17.50 29.56
N ILE A 40 0.47 16.44 28.82
CA ILE A 40 1.55 15.71 28.18
C ILE A 40 1.44 15.92 26.69
N ASP A 41 2.43 16.62 26.16
CA ASP A 41 2.56 16.81 24.72
C ASP A 41 3.41 15.67 24.15
N VAL A 42 2.92 15.02 23.11
CA VAL A 42 3.64 14.01 22.36
C VAL A 42 3.93 14.55 20.98
N GLU A 43 5.20 14.70 20.65
CA GLU A 43 5.65 15.10 19.32
C GLU A 43 5.79 13.89 18.45
N LEU A 44 5.11 13.89 17.31
CA LEU A 44 5.15 12.82 16.33
C LEU A 44 6.19 13.14 15.26
N GLN A 45 7.24 12.31 15.15
CA GLN A 45 8.21 12.42 14.07
C GLN A 45 7.95 11.33 13.03
N ALA A 46 7.66 11.75 11.78
CA ALA A 46 7.52 10.86 10.66
C ALA A 46 8.86 10.72 9.92
N ILE A 47 9.36 9.50 9.87
CA ILE A 47 10.57 9.17 9.11
C ILE A 47 10.13 8.46 7.83
N TRP A 48 10.53 9.01 6.68
CA TRP A 48 10.18 8.48 5.36
C TRP A 48 11.22 7.44 4.92
N ASN A 49 10.74 6.25 4.63
CA ASN A 49 11.53 5.22 3.98
C ASN A 49 11.16 5.18 2.50
N TYR A 50 12.03 5.72 1.64
CA TYR A 50 11.90 5.56 0.20
C TYR A 50 12.36 4.17 -0.18
N GLN A 51 11.46 3.37 -0.66
CA GLN A 51 11.73 1.98 -0.92
C GLN A 51 12.77 1.75 -2.02
N LEU A 52 12.78 2.58 -3.06
CA LEU A 52 13.75 2.51 -4.13
C LEU A 52 15.19 2.78 -3.66
N GLU A 53 15.36 3.30 -2.46
CA GLU A 53 16.64 3.54 -1.81
C GLU A 53 17.06 2.40 -0.88
N TYR A 54 16.12 1.51 -0.51
CA TYR A 54 16.38 0.47 0.49
C TYR A 54 16.77 -0.87 -0.08
N ASP A 55 16.53 -1.11 -1.34
CA ASP A 55 17.05 -2.32 -1.98
C ASP A 55 18.48 -2.05 -2.43
N VAL A 56 19.42 -2.25 -1.50
CA VAL A 56 20.85 -2.13 -1.77
C VAL A 56 21.35 -3.13 -2.81
N THR A 57 20.53 -4.11 -3.17
CA THR A 57 20.85 -5.16 -4.14
C THR A 57 20.30 -4.90 -5.54
N TYR A 58 19.41 -3.88 -5.69
CA TYR A 58 18.72 -3.61 -6.93
C TYR A 58 18.84 -2.12 -7.33
N ASP A 59 19.55 -1.87 -8.39
CA ASP A 59 19.68 -0.50 -8.97
C ASP A 59 18.59 -0.27 -10.03
N TRP A 60 17.42 0.16 -9.59
CA TRP A 60 16.30 0.46 -10.47
C TRP A 60 16.63 1.54 -11.51
N LYS A 61 17.55 2.46 -11.24
CA LYS A 61 17.96 3.51 -12.20
C LYS A 61 18.73 2.92 -13.37
N ALA A 62 19.56 1.90 -13.12
CA ALA A 62 20.27 1.19 -14.18
C ALA A 62 19.30 0.39 -15.06
N GLU A 63 18.28 -0.20 -14.48
CA GLU A 63 17.27 -0.98 -15.19
C GLU A 63 16.27 -0.11 -15.96
N TRP A 64 15.96 1.10 -15.48
CA TRP A 64 14.98 2.00 -16.08
C TRP A 64 15.53 2.67 -17.34
N LYS A 65 15.08 2.27 -18.51
CA LYS A 65 15.51 2.79 -19.83
C LYS A 65 14.59 3.85 -20.40
N TYR A 66 13.35 3.92 -19.90
CA TYR A 66 12.41 4.96 -20.30
C TYR A 66 12.83 6.31 -19.71
N LYS A 67 13.09 7.29 -20.58
CA LYS A 67 13.53 8.62 -20.15
C LYS A 67 12.35 9.42 -19.59
N TRP A 68 12.28 9.55 -18.28
CA TRP A 68 11.26 10.34 -17.58
C TRP A 68 11.45 11.82 -17.85
N ASP A 69 10.40 12.52 -18.33
CA ASP A 69 10.42 13.94 -18.65
C ASP A 69 9.29 14.72 -17.94
N ALA A 70 9.17 16.03 -18.19
CA ALA A 70 8.18 16.88 -17.55
C ALA A 70 6.72 16.42 -17.84
N THR A 71 6.47 15.92 -19.06
CA THR A 71 5.13 15.37 -19.41
C THR A 71 4.83 14.09 -18.63
N ASP A 72 5.85 13.25 -18.37
CA ASP A 72 5.66 12.06 -17.54
C ASP A 72 5.37 12.43 -16.09
N VAL A 73 6.00 13.50 -15.57
CA VAL A 73 5.70 14.03 -14.24
C VAL A 73 4.27 14.55 -14.16
N GLU A 74 3.78 15.20 -15.21
CA GLU A 74 2.39 15.67 -15.28
C GLU A 74 1.38 14.51 -15.34
N LEU A 75 1.69 13.45 -16.09
CA LEU A 75 0.77 12.31 -16.29
C LEU A 75 0.83 11.28 -15.16
N PHE A 76 2.00 11.02 -14.58
CA PHE A 76 2.25 9.91 -13.67
C PHE A 76 2.76 10.34 -12.30
N GLY A 77 2.93 11.65 -12.07
CA GLY A 77 3.55 12.19 -10.87
C GLY A 77 5.07 12.04 -10.86
N LYS A 78 5.69 12.23 -9.70
CA LYS A 78 7.15 12.06 -9.53
C LYS A 78 7.54 10.60 -9.75
N LEU A 79 8.77 10.38 -10.20
CA LEU A 79 9.31 9.03 -10.41
C LEU A 79 9.36 8.23 -9.08
N GLY A 80 9.79 8.86 -7.99
CA GLY A 80 9.77 8.30 -6.65
C GLY A 80 8.53 8.72 -5.83
N TYR A 81 8.57 8.48 -4.53
CA TYR A 81 7.53 8.93 -3.60
C TYR A 81 7.57 10.45 -3.38
N THR A 82 6.39 10.99 -3.06
CA THR A 82 6.25 12.37 -2.59
C THR A 82 6.19 12.38 -1.07
N GLU A 83 6.97 13.26 -0.46
CA GLU A 83 6.94 13.45 0.99
C GLU A 83 5.63 14.13 1.37
N PRO A 84 4.78 13.51 2.21
CA PRO A 84 3.54 14.14 2.66
C PRO A 84 3.79 15.25 3.67
N ASP A 85 2.86 16.18 3.72
CA ASP A 85 2.86 17.33 4.63
C ASP A 85 1.68 17.33 5.61
N ALA A 86 0.77 16.38 5.49
CA ALA A 86 -0.40 16.25 6.35
C ALA A 86 -0.65 14.78 6.73
N PHE A 87 -1.20 14.56 7.92
CA PHE A 87 -1.38 13.23 8.49
C PHE A 87 -2.71 13.08 9.20
N GLU A 88 -3.25 11.86 9.14
CA GLU A 88 -4.32 11.37 9.96
C GLU A 88 -3.73 10.57 11.13
N ILE A 89 -4.14 10.89 12.36
CA ILE A 89 -3.66 10.23 13.56
C ILE A 89 -4.87 9.71 14.34
N ARG A 90 -4.79 8.48 14.79
CA ARG A 90 -5.77 7.83 15.65
C ARG A 90 -5.08 7.40 16.93
N ARG A 91 -5.61 7.84 18.07
CA ARG A 91 -5.12 7.49 19.40
C ARG A 91 -6.18 6.66 20.11
N TYR A 92 -5.81 5.44 20.49
CA TYR A 92 -6.68 4.47 21.13
C TYR A 92 -6.26 4.30 22.58
N TYR A 93 -7.17 4.57 23.50
CA TYR A 93 -6.93 4.34 24.93
C TYR A 93 -7.32 2.92 25.30
N THR A 94 -6.47 2.21 26.02
CA THR A 94 -6.68 0.82 26.47
C THR A 94 -6.84 0.70 27.99
N GLY A 95 -6.97 1.83 28.69
CA GLY A 95 -7.02 1.85 30.16
C GLY A 95 -5.69 1.52 30.78
N PHE A 96 -5.74 0.78 31.89
CA PHE A 96 -4.53 0.41 32.66
C PHE A 96 -3.96 -0.97 32.28
N THR A 97 -4.37 -1.52 31.15
CA THR A 97 -3.93 -2.83 30.65
C THR A 97 -3.35 -2.67 29.25
N PRO A 98 -2.10 -3.06 28.99
CA PRO A 98 -1.40 -2.79 27.72
C PRO A 98 -2.01 -3.49 26.49
N ASN A 99 -2.91 -4.42 26.63
CA ASN A 99 -3.62 -5.07 25.55
C ASN A 99 -5.12 -5.15 25.89
N GLY A 100 -5.62 -4.13 26.54
CA GLY A 100 -7.03 -4.01 26.89
C GLY A 100 -7.91 -3.71 25.68
N PRO A 101 -9.25 -3.77 25.86
CA PRO A 101 -10.16 -3.29 24.83
C PRO A 101 -9.96 -1.80 24.59
N HIS A 102 -10.03 -1.39 23.33
CA HIS A 102 -9.88 0.01 22.95
C HIS A 102 -11.20 0.75 23.13
N ASP A 103 -11.09 1.99 23.61
CA ASP A 103 -12.16 2.97 23.47
C ASP A 103 -12.21 3.48 22.01
N ALA A 104 -13.27 4.21 21.66
CA ALA A 104 -13.31 4.87 20.36
C ALA A 104 -12.11 5.81 20.19
N PRO A 105 -11.42 5.78 19.03
CA PRO A 105 -10.17 6.53 18.88
C PRO A 105 -10.41 8.05 18.88
N TYR A 106 -9.49 8.76 19.48
CA TYR A 106 -9.35 10.20 19.29
C TYR A 106 -8.76 10.45 17.91
N LYS A 107 -9.45 11.23 17.08
CA LYS A 107 -9.10 11.48 15.67
C LYS A 107 -8.48 12.87 15.52
N HIS A 108 -7.35 12.93 14.85
CA HIS A 108 -6.68 14.17 14.52
C HIS A 108 -6.25 14.17 13.06
N THR A 109 -6.49 15.29 12.39
CA THR A 109 -5.89 15.61 11.09
C THR A 109 -4.92 16.77 11.33
N ILE A 110 -3.66 16.58 11.00
CA ILE A 110 -2.62 17.58 11.22
C ILE A 110 -1.95 17.96 9.90
N THR A 111 -1.54 19.24 9.81
CA THR A 111 -0.60 19.70 8.78
C THR A 111 0.76 19.88 9.44
N GLY A 112 1.82 19.41 8.79
CA GLY A 112 3.12 19.30 9.43
C GLY A 112 3.28 17.98 10.19
N ARG A 113 4.24 17.90 11.08
CA ARG A 113 4.67 16.61 11.70
C ARG A 113 4.44 16.56 13.21
N ASP A 114 3.93 17.61 13.79
CA ASP A 114 3.79 17.74 15.22
C ASP A 114 2.32 17.64 15.64
N LEU A 115 2.06 16.82 16.64
CA LEU A 115 0.77 16.74 17.30
C LEU A 115 0.97 16.98 18.80
N THR A 116 0.44 18.07 19.28
CA THR A 116 0.28 18.31 20.72
C THR A 116 -1.08 17.78 21.16
N ALA A 117 -1.11 16.85 22.10
CA ALA A 117 -2.33 16.28 22.62
C ALA A 117 -2.18 15.85 24.08
N ASN A 118 -3.27 16.00 24.84
CA ASN A 118 -3.32 15.49 26.21
C ASN A 118 -3.53 14.00 26.24
N TYR A 119 -2.86 13.32 27.17
CA TYR A 119 -2.97 11.89 27.39
C TYR A 119 -3.33 11.64 28.85
N ASP A 120 -4.33 10.77 29.07
CA ASP A 120 -4.63 10.24 30.39
C ASP A 120 -3.61 9.18 30.81
N TYR A 121 -3.49 8.94 32.11
CA TYR A 121 -2.67 7.84 32.61
C TYR A 121 -3.22 6.50 32.14
N GLY A 122 -2.33 5.62 31.77
CA GLY A 122 -2.65 4.29 31.24
C GLY A 122 -1.88 3.98 29.95
N TYR A 123 -2.43 3.08 29.16
CA TYR A 123 -1.81 2.63 27.92
C TYR A 123 -2.55 3.19 26.70
N TRP A 124 -1.76 3.52 25.70
CA TRP A 124 -2.22 4.08 24.45
C TRP A 124 -1.62 3.34 23.29
N ASP A 125 -2.42 3.19 22.23
CA ASP A 125 -1.96 2.78 20.92
C ASP A 125 -2.19 3.91 19.93
N ILE A 126 -1.22 4.15 19.06
CA ILE A 126 -1.28 5.23 18.07
C ILE A 126 -1.07 4.63 16.68
N LEU A 127 -1.99 4.95 15.77
CA LEU A 127 -1.88 4.66 14.35
C LEU A 127 -1.90 5.97 13.58
N ALA A 128 -0.95 6.13 12.66
CA ALA A 128 -0.87 7.30 11.81
C ALA A 128 -0.68 6.90 10.35
N TRP A 129 -1.25 7.71 9.45
CA TRP A 129 -1.04 7.59 8.01
C TRP A 129 -1.07 8.99 7.37
N ASN A 130 -0.53 9.12 6.15
CA ASN A 130 -0.58 10.39 5.45
C ASN A 130 -2.00 10.74 5.02
N TYR A 131 -2.34 12.02 5.13
CA TYR A 131 -3.59 12.54 4.57
C TYR A 131 -3.56 12.41 3.04
N ILE A 132 -4.66 11.93 2.46
CA ILE A 132 -4.79 11.70 1.03
C ILE A 132 -5.73 12.77 0.48
N ASP A 133 -5.18 13.67 -0.32
CA ASP A 133 -5.91 14.74 -1.00
C ASP A 133 -5.51 14.75 -2.48
N PRO A 134 -6.14 13.91 -3.32
CA PRO A 134 -5.78 13.80 -4.72
C PRO A 134 -6.14 15.10 -5.45
N PRO A 135 -5.26 15.56 -6.38
CA PRO A 135 -5.44 16.84 -7.10
C PRO A 135 -6.72 16.93 -7.93
N ASP A 136 -7.23 15.80 -8.40
CA ASP A 136 -8.46 15.69 -9.19
C ASP A 136 -9.71 15.47 -8.31
N GLY A 137 -9.55 15.40 -6.99
CA GLY A 137 -10.63 15.14 -6.04
C GLY A 137 -11.19 13.72 -6.08
N ILE A 138 -10.56 12.82 -6.84
CA ILE A 138 -10.94 11.39 -6.94
C ILE A 138 -10.02 10.58 -6.05
N GLN A 139 -10.46 10.33 -4.82
CA GLN A 139 -9.73 9.46 -3.91
C GLN A 139 -9.98 7.99 -4.26
N SER A 140 -8.92 7.25 -4.59
CA SER A 140 -9.02 5.83 -4.90
C SER A 140 -8.90 4.95 -3.66
N ILE A 141 -8.17 5.41 -2.64
CA ILE A 141 -8.05 4.70 -1.37
C ILE A 141 -9.21 5.07 -0.45
N ARG A 142 -9.85 4.03 0.09
CA ARG A 142 -10.78 4.14 1.20
C ARG A 142 -10.16 3.51 2.44
N ILE A 143 -10.14 4.26 3.54
CA ILE A 143 -9.73 3.73 4.85
C ILE A 143 -10.97 3.23 5.58
N ASP A 144 -11.02 1.95 5.87
CA ASP A 144 -12.04 1.33 6.71
C ASP A 144 -11.51 1.33 8.15
N GLU A 145 -12.01 2.31 8.92
CA GLU A 145 -11.63 2.48 10.33
C GLU A 145 -12.40 1.51 11.22
N SER A 146 -11.74 1.04 12.27
CA SER A 146 -12.31 0.17 13.31
C SER A 146 -12.10 0.79 14.69
N THR A 147 -12.77 0.24 15.69
CA THR A 147 -12.50 0.54 17.10
C THR A 147 -11.17 -0.02 17.57
N SER A 148 -10.61 -0.97 16.83
CA SER A 148 -9.28 -1.52 17.10
C SER A 148 -8.30 -1.09 16.02
N TYR A 149 -7.11 -0.63 16.42
CA TYR A 149 -6.07 -0.15 15.51
C TYR A 149 -5.52 -1.24 14.58
N ASP A 150 -5.63 -2.50 14.99
CA ASP A 150 -5.14 -3.66 14.24
C ASP A 150 -6.10 -4.14 13.15
N GLU A 151 -7.30 -3.58 13.11
CA GLU A 151 -8.32 -3.88 12.09
C GLU A 151 -8.47 -2.76 11.03
N VAL A 152 -7.74 -1.65 11.18
CA VAL A 152 -7.82 -0.54 10.22
C VAL A 152 -7.16 -0.93 8.91
N THR A 153 -7.93 -0.88 7.83
CA THR A 153 -7.48 -1.29 6.49
C THR A 153 -7.64 -0.19 5.46
N ALA A 154 -6.71 -0.14 4.51
CA ALA A 154 -6.84 0.66 3.30
C ALA A 154 -7.23 -0.25 2.13
N ASN A 155 -8.21 0.19 1.34
CA ASN A 155 -8.73 -0.54 0.18
C ASN A 155 -8.74 0.37 -1.03
N THR A 156 -8.39 -0.15 -2.22
CA THR A 156 -8.57 0.62 -3.46
C THR A 156 -9.94 0.40 -4.07
N GLY A 157 -10.48 1.47 -4.68
CA GLY A 157 -11.79 1.50 -5.30
C GLY A 157 -11.80 0.85 -6.69
N GLU A 158 -12.96 0.32 -7.06
CA GLU A 158 -13.23 -0.24 -8.37
C GLU A 158 -13.41 0.89 -9.40
N THR A 159 -12.84 0.72 -10.60
CA THR A 159 -13.02 1.66 -11.70
C THR A 159 -14.29 1.33 -12.47
N MET A 160 -14.81 2.32 -13.21
CA MET A 160 -15.88 2.09 -14.20
C MET A 160 -15.33 1.53 -15.53
N MET A 161 -14.01 1.33 -15.64
CA MET A 161 -13.40 0.81 -16.85
C MET A 161 -13.67 -0.68 -16.99
N SER A 162 -13.89 -1.13 -18.22
CA SER A 162 -14.04 -2.56 -18.51
C SER A 162 -12.78 -3.31 -18.11
N ALA A 163 -12.96 -4.49 -17.55
CA ALA A 163 -11.84 -5.39 -17.34
C ALA A 163 -11.11 -5.64 -18.67
N PRO A 164 -9.79 -5.81 -18.63
CA PRO A 164 -9.04 -6.12 -19.84
C PRO A 164 -9.55 -7.40 -20.47
N HIS A 165 -9.54 -7.43 -21.78
CA HIS A 165 -10.09 -8.51 -22.63
C HIS A 165 -9.67 -9.93 -22.23
N TYR A 166 -8.58 -10.07 -21.48
CA TYR A 166 -7.94 -11.35 -21.14
C TYR A 166 -8.00 -11.73 -19.68
N SER A 167 -8.47 -10.83 -18.81
CA SER A 167 -8.63 -11.18 -17.41
C SER A 167 -9.95 -11.93 -17.18
N THR A 168 -10.01 -13.17 -17.60
CA THR A 168 -11.11 -14.08 -17.18
C THR A 168 -11.15 -14.29 -15.68
N ARG A 169 -10.14 -13.83 -14.95
CA ARG A 169 -9.98 -13.99 -13.50
C ARG A 169 -10.55 -12.84 -12.70
N PHE A 170 -10.39 -11.62 -13.20
CA PHE A 170 -10.78 -10.42 -12.50
C PHE A 170 -11.72 -9.66 -13.41
N SER A 171 -13.02 -9.77 -13.13
CA SER A 171 -14.08 -9.16 -13.97
C SER A 171 -14.06 -7.63 -13.94
N HIS A 172 -13.32 -7.02 -13.02
CA HIS A 172 -13.30 -5.59 -12.78
C HIS A 172 -11.88 -5.06 -12.66
N SER A 173 -11.68 -3.83 -13.15
CA SER A 173 -10.44 -3.09 -12.94
C SER A 173 -10.58 -2.15 -11.76
N PHE A 174 -9.46 -1.92 -11.08
CA PHE A 174 -9.37 -1.05 -9.92
C PHE A 174 -8.46 0.13 -10.20
N TYR A 175 -8.71 1.23 -9.52
CA TYR A 175 -7.79 2.36 -9.55
C TYR A 175 -6.45 1.96 -8.91
N GLN A 176 -5.36 2.52 -9.43
CA GLN A 176 -4.12 2.49 -8.65
C GLN A 176 -4.33 3.27 -7.36
N PRO A 177 -3.88 2.75 -6.19
CA PRO A 177 -3.95 3.50 -4.96
C PRO A 177 -3.01 4.71 -5.00
N GLU A 178 -3.34 5.74 -4.23
CA GLU A 178 -2.44 6.86 -3.96
C GLU A 178 -1.22 6.40 -3.15
N GLU A 179 -0.22 7.28 -3.03
CA GLU A 179 0.92 7.05 -2.16
C GLU A 179 0.45 7.02 -0.70
N LEU A 180 0.57 5.88 -0.05
CA LEU A 180 0.15 5.65 1.32
C LEU A 180 1.33 5.22 2.18
N PHE A 181 1.49 5.92 3.30
CA PHE A 181 2.44 5.61 4.36
C PHE A 181 1.67 5.43 5.66
N ALA A 182 2.02 4.46 6.45
CA ALA A 182 1.44 4.27 7.76
C ALA A 182 2.49 3.81 8.78
N GLY A 183 2.22 4.12 10.04
CA GLY A 183 3.04 3.69 11.16
C GLY A 183 2.19 3.54 12.41
N TYR A 184 2.65 2.75 13.35
CA TYR A 184 1.98 2.59 14.61
C TYR A 184 2.96 2.40 15.75
N GLU A 185 2.53 2.82 16.93
CA GLU A 185 3.16 2.53 18.19
C GLU A 185 2.10 1.97 19.14
N SER A 186 2.44 0.93 19.86
CA SER A 186 1.51 0.25 20.75
C SER A 186 2.03 0.16 22.18
N ALA A 187 1.11 0.00 23.13
CA ALA A 187 1.39 -0.14 24.54
C ALA A 187 2.26 1.01 25.10
N ILE A 188 2.02 2.23 24.65
CA ILE A 188 2.67 3.43 25.14
C ILE A 188 2.15 3.66 26.56
N GLU A 189 2.99 3.46 27.55
CA GLU A 189 2.62 3.68 28.93
C GLU A 189 2.81 5.14 29.33
N ILE A 190 1.76 5.75 29.85
CA ILE A 190 1.79 7.06 30.48
C ILE A 190 1.46 6.85 31.95
N ASN A 191 2.44 7.07 32.81
CA ASN A 191 2.31 6.87 34.24
C ASN A 191 2.73 8.12 35.01
N LYS A 192 2.42 8.17 36.30
CA LYS A 192 2.70 9.31 37.18
C LYS A 192 4.20 9.59 37.38
N ASN A 193 5.07 8.66 37.08
CA ASN A 193 6.50 8.84 37.24
C ASN A 193 7.10 9.67 36.09
N LEU A 194 6.36 9.82 34.97
CA LEU A 194 6.77 10.57 33.79
C LEU A 194 8.16 10.19 33.28
N ASP A 195 8.50 8.91 33.35
CA ASP A 195 9.78 8.41 32.90
C ASP A 195 9.95 8.64 31.40
N GLY A 196 11.04 9.31 31.03
CA GLY A 196 11.33 9.66 29.64
C GLY A 196 10.55 10.86 29.10
N PHE A 197 9.91 11.65 29.99
CA PHE A 197 9.32 12.94 29.65
C PHE A 197 10.27 14.07 30.08
N ASP A 198 10.34 15.11 29.25
CA ASP A 198 11.05 16.35 29.54
C ASP A 198 10.04 17.43 29.95
N PHE A 199 10.39 18.22 30.97
CA PHE A 199 9.51 19.31 31.40
C PHE A 199 9.79 20.56 30.57
N ASP A 200 8.78 21.02 29.82
CA ASP A 200 8.79 22.30 29.11
C ASP A 200 8.29 23.39 30.06
N ALA A 201 9.23 24.19 30.58
CA ALA A 201 8.92 25.25 31.54
C ALA A 201 8.13 26.42 30.94
N ASP A 202 8.27 26.68 29.64
CA ASP A 202 7.60 27.78 28.97
C ASP A 202 6.09 27.51 28.80
N ARG A 203 5.76 26.24 28.52
CA ARG A 203 4.36 25.78 28.38
C ARG A 203 3.79 25.18 29.65
N ASN A 204 4.63 24.94 30.67
CA ASN A 204 4.29 24.26 31.92
C ASN A 204 3.69 22.87 31.69
N VAL A 205 4.31 22.08 30.81
CA VAL A 205 3.86 20.74 30.42
C VAL A 205 5.02 19.75 30.41
N TRP A 206 4.71 18.48 30.60
CA TRP A 206 5.64 17.39 30.36
C TRP A 206 5.51 16.89 28.94
N VAL A 207 6.61 16.85 28.21
CA VAL A 207 6.67 16.50 26.79
C VAL A 207 7.46 15.22 26.64
N LYS A 208 6.88 14.26 25.95
CA LYS A 208 7.60 13.09 25.43
C LYS A 208 7.58 13.16 23.91
N LYS A 209 8.75 13.07 23.30
CA LYS A 209 8.87 12.92 21.87
C LYS A 209 8.62 11.46 21.50
N LEU A 210 7.65 11.23 20.66
CA LEU A 210 7.35 9.93 20.08
C LEU A 210 7.83 9.91 18.62
N ASP A 211 8.94 9.23 18.41
CA ASP A 211 9.47 9.04 17.05
C ASP A 211 8.69 7.91 16.36
N MET A 212 7.64 8.27 15.63
CA MET A 212 6.86 7.31 14.86
C MET A 212 7.43 7.16 13.45
N LYS A 213 7.77 5.93 13.10
CA LYS A 213 8.29 5.59 11.78
C LYS A 213 7.18 5.18 10.85
N LEU A 214 6.86 6.01 9.85
CA LEU A 214 5.93 5.66 8.79
C LEU A 214 6.64 4.88 7.69
N GLN A 215 6.00 3.84 7.21
CA GLN A 215 6.49 2.97 6.14
C GLN A 215 5.55 3.02 4.94
N PRO A 216 6.06 2.87 3.71
CA PRO A 216 5.21 2.75 2.54
C PRO A 216 4.27 1.55 2.66
N MET A 217 2.98 1.79 2.41
CA MET A 217 1.94 0.76 2.29
C MET A 217 1.60 0.49 0.83
N THR A 218 1.96 1.42 -0.07
CA THR A 218 1.88 1.27 -1.52
C THR A 218 3.26 1.22 -2.13
N TYR A 219 3.43 0.41 -3.17
CA TYR A 219 4.72 0.15 -3.80
C TYR A 219 4.69 0.60 -5.25
N ILE A 220 5.76 1.30 -5.66
CA ILE A 220 5.93 1.81 -7.01
C ILE A 220 6.53 0.72 -7.90
N TYR A 221 5.80 0.37 -8.96
CA TYR A 221 6.36 -0.38 -10.07
C TYR A 221 6.49 0.52 -11.29
N LEU A 222 7.67 0.52 -11.88
CA LEU A 222 7.97 1.15 -13.15
C LEU A 222 7.91 0.07 -14.21
N VAL A 223 6.92 0.15 -15.09
CA VAL A 223 6.76 -0.84 -16.16
C VAL A 223 7.29 -0.28 -17.46
N GLN A 224 8.18 -1.01 -18.12
CA GLN A 224 8.70 -0.65 -19.43
C GLN A 224 8.61 -1.81 -20.42
N VAL A 225 8.19 -1.49 -21.64
CA VAL A 225 8.22 -2.40 -22.78
C VAL A 225 9.16 -1.83 -23.82
N ILE A 226 10.27 -2.54 -24.07
CA ILE A 226 11.30 -2.16 -25.04
C ILE A 226 10.96 -2.84 -26.37
N LEU A 227 10.71 -2.04 -27.41
CA LEU A 227 10.41 -2.51 -28.76
C LEU A 227 11.66 -2.42 -29.62
N ARG A 228 12.40 -3.54 -29.74
CA ARG A 228 13.57 -3.63 -30.61
C ARG A 228 13.11 -3.74 -32.06
N HIS A 229 13.86 -3.11 -32.97
CA HIS A 229 13.61 -3.18 -34.41
C HIS A 229 12.23 -2.64 -34.84
N ASN A 230 11.51 -1.91 -33.97
CA ASN A 230 10.19 -1.39 -34.29
C ASN A 230 10.19 -0.40 -35.48
N ASN A 231 11.31 0.29 -35.72
CA ASN A 231 11.48 1.29 -36.79
C ASN A 231 12.14 0.76 -38.07
N ARG A 232 12.42 -0.55 -38.17
CA ARG A 232 12.93 -1.18 -39.41
C ARG A 232 11.82 -1.21 -40.46
N ASN A 233 12.09 -0.71 -41.66
CA ASN A 233 11.17 -0.76 -42.83
C ASN A 233 9.78 -0.10 -42.57
N GLY A 234 9.77 0.95 -41.75
CA GLY A 234 8.57 1.58 -41.24
C GLY A 234 8.21 1.06 -39.86
N ARG A 235 7.70 1.96 -39.00
CA ARG A 235 7.38 1.61 -37.61
C ARG A 235 6.26 0.56 -37.56
N ILE A 236 6.49 -0.56 -36.90
CA ILE A 236 5.55 -1.68 -36.80
C ILE A 236 4.44 -1.35 -35.81
N ILE A 237 4.78 -0.99 -34.57
CA ILE A 237 3.85 -0.44 -33.58
C ILE A 237 3.90 1.08 -33.67
N THR A 238 2.74 1.69 -33.93
CA THR A 238 2.61 3.12 -34.18
C THR A 238 2.13 3.91 -32.98
N SER A 239 1.28 3.29 -32.15
CA SER A 239 0.71 3.86 -30.92
C SER A 239 0.29 2.78 -29.94
N ILE A 240 -0.13 3.21 -28.75
CA ILE A 240 -0.72 2.38 -27.70
C ILE A 240 -2.05 2.97 -27.28
N ASP A 241 -2.88 2.18 -26.61
CA ASP A 241 -4.16 2.66 -26.04
C ASP A 241 -3.97 3.71 -24.94
N GLY A 242 -2.80 3.82 -24.37
CA GLY A 242 -2.51 4.76 -23.28
C GLY A 242 -2.83 4.22 -21.90
N ASN A 243 -3.61 3.12 -21.81
CA ASN A 243 -3.92 2.42 -20.56
C ASN A 243 -3.36 1.00 -20.60
N ALA A 244 -2.92 0.53 -19.45
CA ALA A 244 -2.43 -0.81 -19.25
C ALA A 244 -2.96 -1.37 -17.91
N ASN A 245 -2.77 -2.66 -17.71
CA ASN A 245 -3.26 -3.34 -16.53
C ASN A 245 -2.17 -4.22 -15.92
N LEU A 246 -2.10 -4.22 -14.60
CA LEU A 246 -1.27 -5.14 -13.82
C LEU A 246 -2.19 -5.98 -12.93
N SER A 247 -2.27 -7.26 -13.22
CA SER A 247 -3.17 -8.21 -12.54
C SER A 247 -2.46 -8.96 -11.41
N GLY A 248 -3.25 -9.47 -10.45
CA GLY A 248 -2.76 -10.28 -9.35
C GLY A 248 -2.24 -9.45 -8.16
N MET A 249 -2.51 -8.15 -8.11
CA MET A 249 -2.09 -7.27 -7.04
C MET A 249 -3.11 -7.27 -5.90
N ALA A 250 -2.67 -6.99 -4.67
CA ALA A 250 -3.55 -6.94 -3.51
C ALA A 250 -4.52 -5.75 -3.59
N ARG A 251 -5.79 -5.98 -3.20
CA ARG A 251 -6.83 -4.95 -3.10
C ARG A 251 -6.69 -4.07 -1.87
N SER A 252 -6.15 -4.62 -0.78
CA SER A 252 -6.14 -3.97 0.52
C SER A 252 -4.87 -4.23 1.30
N VAL A 253 -4.64 -3.40 2.31
CA VAL A 253 -3.55 -3.55 3.28
C VAL A 253 -4.02 -3.13 4.66
N THR A 254 -3.57 -3.85 5.70
CA THR A 254 -3.80 -3.49 7.11
C THR A 254 -2.73 -2.50 7.55
N LEU A 255 -3.14 -1.33 8.06
CA LEU A 255 -2.23 -0.19 8.25
C LEU A 255 -1.16 -0.40 9.33
N ASN A 256 -1.50 -1.08 10.42
CA ASN A 256 -0.55 -1.31 11.50
C ASN A 256 0.51 -2.36 11.17
N THR A 257 0.15 -3.38 10.37
CA THR A 257 1.03 -4.51 10.07
C THR A 257 1.66 -4.45 8.69
N GLY A 258 1.04 -3.73 7.74
CA GLY A 258 1.40 -3.76 6.33
C GLY A 258 1.05 -5.11 5.66
N VAL A 259 0.28 -5.97 6.33
CA VAL A 259 -0.17 -7.24 5.74
C VAL A 259 -1.25 -6.96 4.70
N THR A 260 -1.02 -7.45 3.49
CA THR A 260 -1.96 -7.31 2.39
C THR A 260 -3.10 -8.31 2.47
N GLY A 261 -4.28 -7.88 2.02
CA GLY A 261 -5.46 -8.75 1.95
C GLY A 261 -5.29 -9.92 0.98
N SER A 262 -6.27 -10.84 1.01
CA SER A 262 -6.27 -12.03 0.15
C SER A 262 -6.81 -11.78 -1.24
N ASP A 263 -7.55 -10.69 -1.43
CA ASP A 263 -8.22 -10.40 -2.70
C ASP A 263 -7.21 -9.88 -3.70
N ALA A 264 -7.06 -10.62 -4.79
CA ALA A 264 -6.24 -10.22 -5.93
C ALA A 264 -7.09 -9.47 -6.95
N ILE A 265 -6.56 -8.36 -7.43
CA ILE A 265 -7.24 -7.46 -8.36
C ILE A 265 -6.37 -7.14 -9.57
N THR A 266 -6.99 -6.52 -10.56
CA THR A 266 -6.30 -5.88 -11.69
C THR A 266 -6.29 -4.37 -11.49
N VAL A 267 -5.10 -3.78 -11.46
CA VAL A 267 -4.90 -2.34 -11.34
C VAL A 267 -4.72 -1.74 -12.72
N ASN A 268 -5.56 -0.76 -13.08
CA ASN A 268 -5.45 0.00 -14.32
C ASN A 268 -4.56 1.23 -14.11
N PHE A 269 -3.70 1.52 -15.08
CA PHE A 269 -2.80 2.67 -15.03
C PHE A 269 -2.44 3.16 -16.43
N SER A 270 -1.96 4.39 -16.52
CA SER A 270 -1.61 5.01 -17.80
C SER A 270 -0.17 4.67 -18.20
N MET A 271 0.05 4.57 -19.53
CA MET A 271 1.36 4.39 -20.13
C MET A 271 1.57 5.35 -21.30
N ARG A 272 2.82 5.60 -21.64
CA ARG A 272 3.19 6.48 -22.74
C ARG A 272 4.31 5.86 -23.57
N MET A 273 4.22 6.01 -24.91
CA MET A 273 5.24 5.53 -25.84
C MET A 273 6.20 6.66 -26.22
N LYS A 274 7.49 6.42 -26.10
CA LYS A 274 8.58 7.26 -26.63
C LYS A 274 9.30 6.55 -27.75
N LYS A 275 9.54 7.29 -28.82
CA LYS A 275 10.06 6.77 -30.08
C LYS A 275 11.53 7.18 -30.24
N ASP A 276 12.29 6.34 -30.95
CA ASP A 276 13.65 6.61 -31.37
C ASP A 276 14.63 6.93 -30.20
N LEU A 277 14.48 6.17 -29.09
CA LEU A 277 15.40 6.24 -27.95
C LEU A 277 16.65 5.40 -28.23
N ALA A 278 17.82 5.90 -27.79
CA ALA A 278 19.05 5.14 -27.84
C ALA A 278 19.32 4.46 -26.50
N LEU A 279 19.55 3.16 -26.51
CA LEU A 279 20.07 2.40 -25.37
C LEU A 279 21.56 2.70 -25.16
N GLN A 280 22.14 2.23 -24.07
CA GLN A 280 23.56 2.45 -23.75
C GLN A 280 24.52 1.85 -24.79
N ASP A 281 24.12 0.78 -25.44
CA ASP A 281 24.86 0.11 -26.53
C ASP A 281 24.69 0.80 -27.90
N GLY A 282 23.94 1.91 -27.96
CA GLY A 282 23.63 2.65 -29.18
C GLY A 282 22.46 2.08 -29.99
N THR A 283 21.84 0.98 -29.58
CA THR A 283 20.66 0.41 -30.23
C THR A 283 19.49 1.38 -30.17
N GLN A 284 18.89 1.66 -31.34
CA GLN A 284 17.66 2.47 -31.39
C GLN A 284 16.44 1.61 -31.12
N VAL A 285 15.62 2.06 -30.18
CA VAL A 285 14.39 1.36 -29.74
C VAL A 285 13.26 2.35 -29.52
N ASP A 286 12.05 1.86 -29.59
CA ASP A 286 10.89 2.55 -29.01
C ASP A 286 10.62 1.95 -27.63
N ILE A 287 10.26 2.78 -26.66
CA ILE A 287 9.98 2.32 -25.29
C ILE A 287 8.63 2.83 -24.84
N ILE A 288 7.78 1.92 -24.34
CA ILE A 288 6.53 2.23 -23.67
C ILE A 288 6.83 2.17 -22.18
N GLY A 289 6.47 3.20 -21.44
CA GLY A 289 6.75 3.27 -20.01
C GLY A 289 5.60 3.90 -19.23
N GLY A 290 5.50 3.50 -17.96
CA GLY A 290 4.52 4.03 -17.03
C GLY A 290 4.88 3.70 -15.58
N LYS A 291 4.23 4.40 -14.65
CA LYS A 291 4.33 4.19 -13.19
C LYS A 291 2.99 3.67 -12.70
N VAL A 292 3.02 2.63 -11.90
CA VAL A 292 1.84 2.10 -11.21
C VAL A 292 2.14 1.92 -9.73
N LEU A 293 1.17 2.30 -8.91
CA LEU A 293 1.18 2.04 -7.48
C LEU A 293 0.23 0.88 -7.16
N THR A 294 0.64 0.03 -6.22
CA THR A 294 -0.17 -1.10 -5.75
C THR A 294 0.11 -1.35 -4.27
N PHE A 295 -0.78 -2.06 -3.59
CA PHE A 295 -0.49 -2.57 -2.24
C PHE A 295 0.49 -3.77 -2.24
N GLY A 296 0.98 -4.19 -3.41
CA GLY A 296 1.91 -5.30 -3.54
C GLY A 296 1.20 -6.64 -3.74
N ILE A 297 1.87 -7.72 -3.34
CA ILE A 297 1.42 -9.10 -3.53
C ILE A 297 0.40 -9.47 -2.45
N PRO A 298 -0.73 -10.16 -2.78
CA PRO A 298 -1.70 -10.61 -1.79
C PRO A 298 -1.11 -11.53 -0.72
N LYS A 299 -1.59 -11.40 0.53
CA LYS A 299 -1.19 -12.20 1.71
C LYS A 299 0.29 -12.08 2.10
N VAL A 300 0.90 -10.96 1.79
CA VAL A 300 2.30 -10.70 2.10
C VAL A 300 2.43 -9.46 2.97
N ASN A 301 3.45 -9.42 3.81
CA ASN A 301 3.84 -8.22 4.54
C ASN A 301 5.21 -7.74 4.03
N PRO A 302 5.26 -6.88 3.02
CA PRO A 302 6.53 -6.42 2.49
C PRO A 302 7.25 -5.42 3.39
N SER A 303 6.54 -4.69 4.22
CA SER A 303 7.11 -3.57 5.00
C SER A 303 7.93 -4.01 6.21
N ARG A 304 7.60 -5.17 6.82
CA ARG A 304 8.26 -5.68 8.03
C ARG A 304 9.25 -6.80 7.79
N LEU A 305 9.48 -7.15 6.55
CA LEU A 305 10.19 -8.39 6.26
C LEU A 305 11.70 -8.23 6.41
N ASP A 306 12.21 -8.99 7.34
CA ASP A 306 13.41 -9.78 7.06
C ASP A 306 13.23 -10.53 5.71
N THR A 307 14.15 -10.33 4.79
CA THR A 307 14.17 -10.97 3.47
C THR A 307 14.02 -12.49 3.53
N ARG A 308 14.34 -13.11 4.67
CA ARG A 308 14.20 -14.54 4.93
C ARG A 308 12.73 -14.94 5.14
N ALA A 309 12.00 -14.21 5.97
CA ALA A 309 10.58 -14.48 6.23
C ALA A 309 9.73 -14.28 4.95
N TYR A 310 10.10 -13.31 4.12
CA TYR A 310 9.48 -13.12 2.82
C TYR A 310 9.72 -14.30 1.87
N LYS A 311 10.96 -14.76 1.73
CA LYS A 311 11.27 -15.95 0.91
C LYS A 311 10.54 -17.19 1.38
N GLU A 312 10.30 -17.32 2.68
CA GLU A 312 9.49 -18.41 3.23
C GLU A 312 7.99 -18.22 2.96
N SER A 313 7.46 -17.00 3.07
CA SER A 313 6.07 -16.72 2.71
C SER A 313 5.79 -16.94 1.23
N LEU A 314 6.72 -16.59 0.34
CA LEU A 314 6.61 -16.89 -1.09
C LEU A 314 6.61 -18.40 -1.39
N LYS A 315 7.30 -19.21 -0.60
CA LYS A 315 7.26 -20.68 -0.74
C LYS A 315 5.91 -21.27 -0.35
N GLN A 316 5.21 -20.64 0.59
CA GLN A 316 3.85 -21.04 1.02
C GLN A 316 2.78 -20.64 -0.01
N VAL A 317 3.01 -19.54 -0.75
CA VAL A 317 2.18 -19.11 -1.88
C VAL A 317 2.58 -19.96 -3.10
N GLY A 318 1.96 -21.14 -3.24
CA GLY A 318 2.31 -22.08 -4.29
C GLY A 318 2.26 -21.47 -5.70
N THR A 319 3.28 -21.74 -6.50
CA THR A 319 3.40 -21.28 -7.89
C THR A 319 2.34 -21.89 -8.83
N ALA A 320 1.68 -22.97 -8.40
CA ALA A 320 0.65 -23.65 -9.16
C ALA A 320 -0.74 -23.01 -9.07
N ASP A 321 -0.99 -22.15 -8.07
CA ASP A 321 -2.26 -21.45 -7.95
C ASP A 321 -2.28 -20.29 -8.92
N LEU A 322 -3.14 -20.39 -9.91
CA LEU A 322 -3.37 -19.34 -10.90
C LEU A 322 -3.74 -17.98 -10.26
N ASN A 323 -4.31 -17.95 -9.04
CA ASN A 323 -4.63 -16.73 -8.31
C ASN A 323 -3.40 -15.97 -7.80
N ASN A 324 -2.23 -16.58 -7.85
CA ASN A 324 -0.97 -16.01 -7.41
C ASN A 324 -0.05 -15.61 -8.56
N ARG A 325 -0.56 -15.57 -9.80
CA ARG A 325 0.19 -15.09 -10.96
C ARG A 325 -0.09 -13.62 -11.21
N HIS A 326 0.93 -12.94 -11.74
CA HIS A 326 0.88 -11.53 -12.09
C HIS A 326 1.01 -11.38 -13.59
N TYR A 327 0.04 -10.69 -14.20
CA TYR A 327 0.05 -10.42 -15.63
C TYR A 327 0.05 -8.94 -15.89
N PHE A 328 0.83 -8.54 -16.87
CA PHE A 328 0.78 -7.21 -17.44
C PHE A 328 0.15 -7.29 -18.82
N ASP A 329 -0.82 -6.44 -19.11
CA ASP A 329 -1.42 -6.36 -20.43
C ASP A 329 -1.48 -4.92 -20.95
N LEU A 330 -1.32 -4.79 -22.27
CA LEU A 330 -1.29 -3.53 -22.99
C LEU A 330 -1.78 -3.73 -24.42
N SER A 331 -2.67 -2.84 -24.89
CA SER A 331 -3.09 -2.80 -26.28
C SER A 331 -2.18 -1.92 -27.12
N MET A 332 -1.67 -2.46 -28.23
CA MET A 332 -0.77 -1.78 -29.16
C MET A 332 -1.37 -1.75 -30.55
N GLN A 333 -1.24 -0.61 -31.24
CA GLN A 333 -1.69 -0.43 -32.61
C GLN A 333 -0.57 -0.67 -33.61
N PHE A 334 -0.84 -1.53 -34.56
CA PHE A 334 0.08 -1.83 -35.67
C PHE A 334 -0.07 -0.79 -36.81
N ASN A 335 0.95 -0.73 -37.66
CA ASN A 335 1.00 0.19 -38.82
C ASN A 335 -0.07 -0.08 -39.88
N ASN A 336 -0.74 -1.22 -39.83
CA ASN A 336 -1.87 -1.56 -40.69
C ASN A 336 -3.23 -1.13 -40.12
N GLY A 337 -3.22 -0.40 -38.97
CA GLY A 337 -4.40 0.10 -38.27
C GLY A 337 -5.12 -0.93 -37.40
N LYS A 338 -4.54 -2.10 -37.18
CA LYS A 338 -5.08 -3.13 -36.28
C LYS A 338 -4.51 -2.95 -34.88
N ASP A 339 -5.35 -3.17 -33.89
CA ASP A 339 -4.98 -3.23 -32.48
C ASP A 339 -4.83 -4.70 -32.05
N SER A 340 -3.88 -4.95 -31.17
CA SER A 340 -3.73 -6.23 -30.49
C SER A 340 -3.37 -6.00 -29.04
N THR A 341 -3.96 -6.79 -28.16
CA THR A 341 -3.61 -6.77 -26.72
C THR A 341 -2.59 -7.86 -26.48
N PHE A 342 -1.49 -7.44 -25.87
CA PHE A 342 -0.41 -8.32 -25.45
C PHE A 342 -0.55 -8.58 -23.95
N VAL A 343 -0.39 -9.83 -23.55
CA VAL A 343 -0.44 -10.27 -22.15
C VAL A 343 0.86 -10.94 -21.81
N PHE A 344 1.53 -10.45 -20.77
CA PHE A 344 2.83 -10.94 -20.35
C PHE A 344 2.73 -11.50 -18.92
N ASP A 345 3.25 -12.70 -18.71
CA ASP A 345 3.44 -13.23 -17.36
C ASP A 345 4.67 -12.55 -16.73
N VAL A 346 4.43 -11.70 -15.75
CA VAL A 346 5.47 -10.96 -15.02
C VAL A 346 5.63 -11.47 -13.59
N THR A 347 5.12 -12.67 -13.31
CA THR A 347 5.06 -13.24 -11.97
C THR A 347 6.42 -13.26 -11.29
N ASP A 348 7.45 -13.72 -11.99
CA ASP A 348 8.79 -13.86 -11.41
C ASP A 348 9.43 -12.51 -11.13
N GLN A 349 9.19 -11.52 -12.00
CA GLN A 349 9.67 -10.16 -11.78
C GLN A 349 8.98 -9.51 -10.58
N VAL A 350 7.65 -9.55 -10.51
CA VAL A 350 6.88 -8.98 -9.38
C VAL A 350 7.29 -9.62 -8.06
N ARG A 351 7.51 -10.94 -8.03
CA ARG A 351 7.95 -11.65 -6.83
C ARG A 351 9.36 -11.28 -6.38
N LYS A 352 10.28 -11.05 -7.32
CA LYS A 352 11.61 -10.53 -7.00
C LYS A 352 11.55 -9.08 -6.51
N LEU A 353 10.62 -8.30 -7.05
CA LEU A 353 10.43 -6.87 -6.79
C LEU A 353 9.27 -6.61 -5.81
N PHE A 354 9.17 -7.39 -4.76
CA PHE A 354 8.04 -7.36 -3.83
C PHE A 354 7.77 -6.01 -3.15
N ARG A 355 8.75 -5.14 -3.13
CA ARG A 355 8.65 -3.76 -2.66
C ARG A 355 8.61 -2.73 -3.79
N GLY A 356 8.22 -3.13 -4.99
CA GLY A 356 8.31 -2.28 -6.18
C GLY A 356 9.67 -2.38 -6.88
N GLY A 357 9.76 -1.77 -8.04
CA GLY A 357 10.96 -1.78 -8.87
C GLY A 357 10.60 -1.69 -10.35
N VAL A 358 11.51 -2.09 -11.25
CA VAL A 358 11.31 -2.00 -12.70
C VAL A 358 10.91 -3.37 -13.26
N ILE A 359 9.72 -3.44 -13.84
CA ILE A 359 9.26 -4.57 -14.65
C ILE A 359 9.65 -4.28 -16.09
N THR A 360 10.46 -5.15 -16.68
CA THR A 360 10.96 -4.98 -18.05
C THR A 360 10.46 -6.10 -18.95
N ILE A 361 9.90 -5.69 -20.09
CA ILE A 361 9.51 -6.56 -21.19
C ILE A 361 10.32 -6.13 -22.40
N ASP A 362 11.08 -7.05 -22.99
CA ASP A 362 11.92 -6.78 -24.15
C ASP A 362 11.39 -7.56 -25.36
N LEU A 363 10.87 -6.85 -26.34
CA LEU A 363 10.23 -7.43 -27.52
C LEU A 363 11.06 -7.16 -28.78
N ASP A 364 11.42 -8.23 -29.48
CA ASP A 364 11.97 -8.13 -30.82
C ASP A 364 10.84 -8.14 -31.85
N MET A 365 10.59 -6.98 -32.43
CA MET A 365 9.49 -6.78 -33.38
C MET A 365 9.69 -7.56 -34.69
N ASP A 366 10.89 -8.02 -35.00
CA ASP A 366 11.13 -8.91 -36.14
C ASP A 366 10.50 -10.30 -35.94
N THR A 367 10.22 -10.67 -34.68
CA THR A 367 9.62 -11.97 -34.31
C THR A 367 8.11 -11.91 -34.07
N ILE A 368 7.55 -10.71 -33.92
CA ILE A 368 6.13 -10.53 -33.62
C ILE A 368 5.31 -10.58 -34.93
N PRO A 369 4.32 -11.48 -35.04
CA PRO A 369 3.46 -11.52 -36.23
C PRO A 369 2.56 -10.30 -36.31
N VAL A 370 2.58 -9.62 -37.44
CA VAL A 370 1.66 -8.47 -37.69
C VAL A 370 0.28 -9.04 -38.00
N PRO A 371 -0.81 -8.60 -37.33
CA PRO A 371 -2.16 -9.05 -37.57
C PRO A 371 -2.59 -8.74 -39.02
N ASN A 372 -3.27 -9.69 -39.66
CA ASN A 372 -3.73 -9.52 -41.03
C ASN A 372 -4.82 -8.44 -41.12
N ARG A 373 -4.88 -7.73 -42.29
CA ARG A 373 -5.94 -6.76 -42.55
C ARG A 373 -7.34 -7.41 -42.60
N PRO A 374 -8.43 -6.70 -42.21
CA PRO A 374 -9.78 -7.19 -42.39
C PRO A 374 -10.04 -7.38 -43.90
N GLY A 375 -10.45 -8.57 -44.32
CA GLY A 375 -10.72 -8.92 -45.70
C GLY A 375 -9.93 -10.07 -46.28
N GLY A 376 -8.84 -10.46 -45.65
CA GLY A 376 -8.19 -11.77 -45.85
C GLY A 376 -8.83 -12.77 -44.89
N SER A 377 -9.23 -13.92 -45.39
CA SER A 377 -9.88 -14.99 -44.64
C SER A 377 -9.30 -15.21 -43.26
N GLY A 378 -10.02 -14.74 -42.25
CA GLY A 378 -10.12 -15.21 -40.89
C GLY A 378 -8.89 -15.73 -40.18
N PHE A 379 -8.08 -14.85 -39.63
CA PHE A 379 -7.39 -15.11 -38.39
C PHE A 379 -7.55 -13.85 -37.53
N ASP A 380 -8.61 -13.80 -36.76
CA ASP A 380 -8.50 -13.10 -35.48
C ASP A 380 -7.45 -13.90 -34.70
N ALA A 381 -6.23 -13.39 -34.70
CA ALA A 381 -5.22 -13.88 -33.75
C ALA A 381 -5.68 -13.45 -32.35
N VAL A 382 -6.68 -14.11 -31.82
CA VAL A 382 -6.83 -14.26 -30.38
C VAL A 382 -5.57 -15.00 -30.01
N VAL A 383 -4.63 -14.30 -29.40
CA VAL A 383 -3.35 -14.85 -28.93
C VAL A 383 -3.62 -15.79 -27.76
N LYS A 384 -4.43 -16.85 -27.98
CA LYS A 384 -4.53 -18.02 -27.11
C LYS A 384 -3.26 -18.85 -27.17
N ASP A 385 -2.49 -18.73 -28.26
CA ASP A 385 -1.22 -19.45 -28.43
C ASP A 385 -0.05 -18.84 -27.62
N PHE A 386 -0.18 -17.63 -27.07
CA PHE A 386 0.83 -17.09 -26.15
C PHE A 386 0.70 -17.68 -24.74
N GLU A 387 -0.41 -18.33 -24.38
CA GLU A 387 -0.52 -19.07 -23.14
C GLU A 387 0.31 -20.37 -23.13
N GLU A 388 0.67 -20.93 -24.28
CA GLU A 388 1.43 -22.18 -24.36
C GLU A 388 2.90 -22.02 -24.77
N LYS A 389 3.33 -20.88 -25.29
CA LYS A 389 4.74 -20.58 -25.48
C LYS A 389 5.27 -19.78 -24.29
N GLN A 390 5.72 -20.49 -23.27
CA GLN A 390 6.69 -19.97 -22.31
C GLN A 390 7.88 -19.45 -23.11
N TRP A 391 7.98 -18.12 -23.21
CA TRP A 391 9.24 -17.50 -23.56
C TRP A 391 10.09 -17.59 -22.29
N GLU A 392 10.85 -18.66 -22.15
CA GLU A 392 11.97 -18.72 -21.21
C GLU A 392 12.99 -17.70 -21.68
N PHE A 393 12.95 -16.52 -21.09
CA PHE A 393 14.09 -15.61 -21.16
C PHE A 393 15.06 -16.03 -20.07
N ASP A 394 16.09 -16.74 -20.44
CA ASP A 394 17.28 -16.93 -19.61
C ASP A 394 17.88 -15.55 -19.33
N MET A 395 17.88 -15.18 -18.06
CA MET A 395 18.59 -14.01 -17.54
C MET A 395 19.92 -14.45 -16.98
#